data_060a5826c2ad13556a27da6991c5c2ec
#
_entry.id   060a5826c2ad13556a27da6991c5c2ec
#
_cell.length_a   1.000
_cell.length_b   1.000
_cell.length_c   1.000
_cell.angle_alpha   90.00
_cell.angle_beta   90.00
_cell.angle_gamma   90.00
#
_symmetry.space_group_name_H-M   'P 1'
#
loop_
_entity.id
_entity.type
_entity.pdbx_description
1 polymer ?
#
loop_
_entity_poly.entity_id
_entity_poly.type
_entity_poly.pdbx_seq_one_letter_code
_entity_poly.pdbx_strand_id
1 'polypeptide(L)'
;RSASTIHREIYRSVRSKDGSTAYGLAPNLKERAIFIVDEASMIGESGGASDKGNFQYRSLLDDLMEYVFNGEDCRLVLVGDDAQLPPVGHAESPALNEDRLRRDFNLTVATIRLTDVVRQELDSGILFNAHELRLQIDAKTEGFPQMSLGSFSDIQRLEGLELQEKIEDLHGQYGEDQVVIITRSNKRANQFNQQIRSRILWREDSLEAGDRLMVVKNNYYWLASQEGHHTTLIANGDTMIVQKVLKRFERYGAPFAEAEVRLIDSPDLPAFEVCLHLSALHTDSPSIPPAEMEALYEAVAQDYIHLGSKPAIHKAITRDPCYQALQVKFAWALTCHKAQGGQWPAVIVDQGYLKDDMIQVELLRWFYTAFTRSQEKLYLLNFSDSFFLDITE
;
A
#
# COMPACT_ATOMS: atom_id res chain seq x y z
N ARG A 1 -24.31 -4.29 -1.96
CA ARG A 1 -23.37 -4.41 -3.09
C ARG A 1 -21.98 -4.58 -2.49
N SER A 2 -21.23 -5.60 -2.87
CA SER A 2 -19.84 -5.81 -2.40
C SER A 2 -18.89 -4.92 -3.22
N ALA A 3 -17.93 -4.28 -2.55
CA ALA A 3 -16.80 -3.62 -3.21
C ALA A 3 -15.73 -4.66 -3.55
N SER A 4 -14.92 -4.38 -4.56
CA SER A 4 -13.75 -5.19 -4.93
C SER A 4 -12.61 -4.29 -5.40
N THR A 5 -11.37 -4.78 -5.38
CA THR A 5 -10.26 -4.03 -5.98
C THR A 5 -10.40 -4.00 -7.50
N ILE A 6 -9.86 -2.95 -8.16
CA ILE A 6 -9.87 -2.84 -9.63
C ILE A 6 -9.29 -4.12 -10.25
N HIS A 7 -8.12 -4.57 -9.79
CA HIS A 7 -7.47 -5.77 -10.31
C HIS A 7 -8.38 -7.00 -10.26
N ARG A 8 -9.09 -7.18 -9.17
CA ARG A 8 -10.02 -8.31 -9.00
C ARG A 8 -11.22 -8.22 -9.92
N GLU A 9 -11.70 -7.02 -10.21
CA GLU A 9 -12.84 -6.79 -11.08
C GLU A 9 -12.49 -7.00 -12.56
N ILE A 10 -11.36 -6.41 -13.01
CA ILE A 10 -11.06 -6.31 -14.44
C ILE A 10 -10.18 -7.42 -15.00
N TYR A 11 -9.42 -8.16 -14.15
CA TYR A 11 -8.53 -9.22 -14.64
C TYR A 11 -9.05 -10.61 -14.31
N ARG A 12 -8.79 -11.53 -15.22
CA ARG A 12 -9.09 -12.97 -15.08
C ARG A 12 -7.89 -13.80 -15.51
N SER A 13 -7.78 -14.98 -14.94
CA SER A 13 -6.81 -15.96 -15.41
C SER A 13 -7.24 -16.46 -16.79
N VAL A 14 -6.39 -16.29 -17.78
CA VAL A 14 -6.57 -16.79 -19.14
C VAL A 14 -5.59 -17.95 -19.34
N ARG A 15 -6.12 -19.13 -19.70
CA ARG A 15 -5.26 -20.25 -20.11
C ARG A 15 -4.73 -19.95 -21.50
N SER A 16 -3.42 -19.79 -21.60
CA SER A 16 -2.74 -19.69 -22.89
C SER A 16 -2.73 -21.02 -23.62
N LYS A 17 -2.59 -21.02 -24.95
CA LYS A 17 -2.59 -22.23 -25.79
C LYS A 17 -1.46 -23.20 -25.44
N ASP A 18 -0.39 -22.73 -24.80
CA ASP A 18 0.74 -23.51 -24.29
C ASP A 18 0.50 -24.11 -22.90
N GLY A 19 -0.69 -23.88 -22.32
CA GLY A 19 -1.07 -24.35 -20.98
C GLY A 19 -0.53 -23.51 -19.83
N SER A 20 0.12 -22.38 -20.12
CA SER A 20 0.48 -21.39 -19.11
C SER A 20 -0.76 -20.59 -18.68
N THR A 21 -0.78 -20.14 -17.43
CA THR A 21 -1.83 -19.25 -16.93
C THR A 21 -1.30 -17.82 -17.02
N ALA A 22 -1.88 -17.01 -17.91
CA ALA A 22 -1.65 -15.58 -17.97
C ALA A 22 -2.87 -14.85 -17.40
N TYR A 23 -2.64 -13.66 -16.86
CA TYR A 23 -3.74 -12.78 -16.49
C TYR A 23 -3.99 -11.80 -17.63
N GLY A 24 -5.22 -11.70 -18.04
CA GLY A 24 -5.65 -10.79 -19.11
C GLY A 24 -6.89 -10.02 -18.68
N LEU A 25 -7.19 -8.96 -19.44
CA LEU A 25 -8.38 -8.18 -19.25
C LEU A 25 -9.60 -9.07 -19.49
N ALA A 26 -10.51 -9.09 -18.52
CA ALA A 26 -11.77 -9.84 -18.65
C ALA A 26 -12.73 -9.10 -19.60
N PRO A 27 -13.62 -9.80 -20.32
CA PRO A 27 -14.70 -9.13 -21.01
C PRO A 27 -15.67 -8.52 -19.98
N ASN A 28 -16.09 -7.28 -20.22
CA ASN A 28 -17.13 -6.66 -19.42
C ASN A 28 -18.50 -7.12 -19.95
N LEU A 29 -19.17 -7.95 -19.17
CA LEU A 29 -20.51 -8.47 -19.51
C LEU A 29 -21.65 -7.68 -18.86
N LYS A 30 -21.33 -6.53 -18.24
CA LYS A 30 -22.30 -5.67 -17.57
C LYS A 30 -22.90 -4.69 -18.58
N GLU A 31 -24.21 -4.50 -18.49
CA GLU A 31 -24.97 -3.57 -19.31
C GLU A 31 -25.53 -2.45 -18.42
N ARG A 32 -25.48 -1.22 -18.91
CA ARG A 32 -26.00 -0.03 -18.22
C ARG A 32 -25.53 0.09 -16.77
N ALA A 33 -24.26 -0.26 -16.53
CA ALA A 33 -23.65 -0.25 -15.22
C ALA A 33 -22.90 1.06 -14.97
N ILE A 34 -22.92 1.50 -13.71
CA ILE A 34 -22.07 2.59 -13.22
C ILE A 34 -20.98 1.97 -12.37
N PHE A 35 -19.74 2.13 -12.80
CA PHE A 35 -18.57 1.76 -12.02
C PHE A 35 -18.15 2.97 -11.19
N ILE A 36 -18.02 2.78 -9.89
CA ILE A 36 -17.52 3.81 -8.97
C ILE A 36 -16.17 3.32 -8.45
N VAL A 37 -15.13 4.09 -8.73
CA VAL A 37 -13.76 3.81 -8.30
C VAL A 37 -13.39 4.85 -7.27
N ASP A 38 -13.21 4.40 -6.05
CA ASP A 38 -12.72 5.21 -4.94
C ASP A 38 -11.18 5.20 -4.90
N GLU A 39 -10.56 6.19 -4.22
CA GLU A 39 -9.10 6.39 -4.17
C GLU A 39 -8.46 6.42 -5.57
N ALA A 40 -9.15 7.00 -6.56
CA ALA A 40 -8.66 7.05 -7.94
C ALA A 40 -7.36 7.85 -8.09
N SER A 41 -7.01 8.69 -7.09
CA SER A 41 -5.73 9.39 -7.01
C SER A 41 -4.52 8.46 -7.04
N MET A 42 -4.67 7.19 -6.66
CA MET A 42 -3.62 6.17 -6.62
C MET A 42 -3.40 5.43 -7.95
N ILE A 43 -4.25 5.63 -8.96
CA ILE A 43 -4.16 4.92 -10.23
C ILE A 43 -3.04 5.53 -11.07
N GLY A 44 -1.97 4.74 -11.27
CA GLY A 44 -0.83 5.11 -12.11
C GLY A 44 -0.93 4.56 -13.52
N GLU A 45 -0.03 5.04 -14.38
CA GLU A 45 0.07 4.62 -15.79
C GLU A 45 1.10 3.54 -16.04
N SER A 46 2.12 3.47 -15.23
CA SER A 46 3.11 2.41 -15.35
C SER A 46 2.55 1.14 -14.74
N GLY A 47 2.38 0.11 -15.55
CA GLY A 47 2.37 -1.26 -15.04
C GLY A 47 3.64 -1.40 -14.20
N GLY A 48 3.49 -1.60 -12.88
CA GLY A 48 4.61 -1.55 -11.94
C GLY A 48 5.79 -2.39 -12.44
N ALA A 49 6.99 -1.85 -12.36
CA ALA A 49 8.23 -2.51 -12.79
C ALA A 49 8.45 -3.88 -12.14
N SER A 50 7.64 -4.24 -11.15
CA SER A 50 7.63 -5.52 -10.44
C SER A 50 6.86 -6.64 -11.15
N ASP A 51 6.01 -6.36 -12.13
CA ASP A 51 5.15 -7.36 -12.79
C ASP A 51 5.65 -7.81 -14.18
N LYS A 52 6.96 -7.67 -14.46
CA LYS A 52 7.57 -8.09 -15.74
C LYS A 52 7.34 -9.57 -16.12
N GLY A 53 6.70 -10.35 -15.29
CA GLY A 53 6.53 -11.79 -15.52
C GLY A 53 5.19 -12.22 -16.12
N ASN A 54 4.08 -11.49 -15.93
CA ASN A 54 2.74 -12.02 -16.24
C ASN A 54 1.77 -11.05 -16.91
N PHE A 55 2.08 -9.74 -16.98
CA PHE A 55 1.24 -8.76 -17.64
C PHE A 55 1.98 -8.13 -18.82
N GLN A 56 1.35 -8.06 -19.98
CA GLN A 56 1.77 -7.20 -21.06
C GLN A 56 1.69 -5.75 -20.53
N TYR A 57 2.77 -5.00 -20.68
CA TYR A 57 3.04 -3.63 -20.21
C TYR A 57 1.93 -2.59 -20.48
N ARG A 58 0.75 -2.81 -19.92
CA ARG A 58 -0.37 -1.87 -20.03
C ARG A 58 -0.55 -1.13 -18.71
N SER A 59 -0.98 0.11 -18.81
CA SER A 59 -1.34 0.94 -17.68
C SER A 59 -2.63 0.43 -17.04
N LEU A 60 -2.70 0.42 -15.69
CA LEU A 60 -3.93 0.07 -14.98
C LEU A 60 -5.09 1.01 -15.38
N LEU A 61 -4.79 2.28 -15.64
CA LEU A 61 -5.77 3.25 -16.11
C LEU A 61 -6.31 2.87 -17.49
N ASP A 62 -5.43 2.49 -18.43
CA ASP A 62 -5.83 2.07 -19.78
C ASP A 62 -6.72 0.83 -19.73
N ASP A 63 -6.32 -0.16 -18.93
CA ASP A 63 -7.08 -1.41 -18.77
C ASP A 63 -8.44 -1.17 -18.10
N LEU A 64 -8.51 -0.27 -17.13
CA LEU A 64 -9.77 0.13 -16.50
C LEU A 64 -10.70 0.80 -17.51
N MET A 65 -10.17 1.74 -18.30
CA MET A 65 -10.95 2.44 -19.34
C MET A 65 -11.45 1.46 -20.41
N GLU A 66 -10.57 0.59 -20.90
CA GLU A 66 -10.96 -0.43 -21.86
C GLU A 66 -12.03 -1.37 -21.29
N TYR A 67 -11.85 -1.85 -20.06
CA TYR A 67 -12.81 -2.73 -19.42
C TYR A 67 -14.19 -2.07 -19.30
N VAL A 68 -14.25 -0.87 -18.75
CA VAL A 68 -15.52 -0.18 -18.49
C VAL A 68 -16.26 0.12 -19.79
N PHE A 69 -15.56 0.70 -20.77
CA PHE A 69 -16.20 1.19 -22.00
C PHE A 69 -16.35 0.12 -23.09
N ASN A 70 -15.84 -1.10 -22.91
CA ASN A 70 -16.23 -2.27 -23.69
C ASN A 70 -17.60 -2.85 -23.27
N GLY A 71 -18.13 -2.45 -22.11
CA GLY A 71 -19.49 -2.80 -21.71
C GLY A 71 -20.55 -1.92 -22.39
N GLU A 72 -21.78 -2.46 -22.53
CA GLU A 72 -22.87 -1.75 -23.18
C GLU A 72 -23.43 -0.65 -22.27
N ASP A 73 -23.38 0.62 -22.72
CA ASP A 73 -23.88 1.83 -22.01
C ASP A 73 -23.36 1.93 -20.55
N CYS A 74 -22.10 1.56 -20.34
CA CYS A 74 -21.45 1.66 -19.03
C CYS A 74 -20.87 3.04 -18.79
N ARG A 75 -20.83 3.45 -17.53
CA ARG A 75 -20.29 4.75 -17.07
C ARG A 75 -19.27 4.54 -15.97
N LEU A 76 -18.34 5.48 -15.85
CA LEU A 76 -17.30 5.49 -14.82
C LEU A 76 -17.40 6.76 -13.98
N VAL A 77 -17.31 6.61 -12.67
CA VAL A 77 -17.15 7.70 -11.70
C VAL A 77 -15.82 7.44 -10.99
N LEU A 78 -14.89 8.36 -11.13
CA LEU A 78 -13.62 8.36 -10.42
C LEU A 78 -13.74 9.31 -9.23
N VAL A 79 -13.52 8.79 -8.02
CA VAL A 79 -13.53 9.56 -6.77
C VAL A 79 -12.12 9.54 -6.21
N GLY A 80 -11.58 10.70 -5.87
CA GLY A 80 -10.22 10.80 -5.34
C GLY A 80 -9.90 12.20 -4.87
N ASP A 81 -8.79 12.33 -4.19
CA ASP A 81 -8.30 13.58 -3.63
C ASP A 81 -6.98 13.99 -4.30
N ASP A 82 -7.03 15.08 -5.04
CA ASP A 82 -5.89 15.62 -5.80
C ASP A 82 -4.83 16.29 -4.92
N ALA A 83 -5.11 16.52 -3.63
CA ALA A 83 -4.13 16.98 -2.66
C ALA A 83 -3.32 15.84 -2.01
N GLN A 84 -3.77 14.57 -2.13
CA GLN A 84 -2.99 13.42 -1.68
C GLN A 84 -1.79 13.16 -2.61
N LEU A 85 -0.90 12.27 -2.16
CA LEU A 85 0.24 11.82 -2.97
C LEU A 85 -0.26 11.15 -4.25
N PRO A 86 0.26 11.57 -5.42
CA PRO A 86 0.02 10.87 -6.67
C PRO A 86 0.76 9.53 -6.70
N PRO A 87 0.50 8.67 -7.70
CA PRO A 87 1.25 7.44 -7.89
C PRO A 87 2.75 7.72 -8.03
N VAL A 88 3.57 6.78 -7.57
CA VAL A 88 5.03 6.91 -7.59
C VAL A 88 5.53 7.20 -9.00
N GLY A 89 6.33 8.27 -9.14
CA GLY A 89 6.88 8.71 -10.42
C GLY A 89 5.99 9.68 -11.21
N HIS A 90 4.85 10.09 -10.65
CA HIS A 90 3.97 11.10 -11.24
C HIS A 90 3.92 12.36 -10.37
N ALA A 91 3.85 13.53 -11.01
CA ALA A 91 3.66 14.81 -10.33
C ALA A 91 2.19 15.05 -9.93
N GLU A 92 1.25 14.46 -10.69
CA GLU A 92 -0.19 14.56 -10.50
C GLU A 92 -0.85 13.21 -10.79
N SER A 93 -2.07 12.98 -10.28
CA SER A 93 -2.81 11.76 -10.56
C SER A 93 -3.32 11.74 -12.01
N PRO A 94 -2.90 10.75 -12.83
CA PRO A 94 -3.39 10.64 -14.19
C PRO A 94 -4.90 10.41 -14.29
N ALA A 95 -5.46 9.67 -13.35
CA ALA A 95 -6.87 9.31 -13.32
C ALA A 95 -7.80 10.47 -12.92
N LEU A 96 -7.26 11.51 -12.26
CA LEU A 96 -8.02 12.71 -11.87
C LEU A 96 -7.79 13.89 -12.81
N ASN A 97 -6.95 13.74 -13.84
CA ASN A 97 -6.68 14.80 -14.80
C ASN A 97 -7.71 14.77 -15.93
N GLU A 98 -8.65 15.74 -15.89
CA GLU A 98 -9.77 15.85 -16.83
C GLU A 98 -9.32 16.02 -18.28
N ASP A 99 -8.34 16.90 -18.55
CA ASP A 99 -7.85 17.18 -19.91
C ASP A 99 -7.22 15.93 -20.52
N ARG A 100 -6.54 15.16 -19.70
CA ARG A 100 -5.95 13.90 -20.09
C ARG A 100 -7.01 12.85 -20.43
N LEU A 101 -7.99 12.65 -19.56
CA LEU A 101 -9.08 11.69 -19.80
C LEU A 101 -9.84 12.01 -21.08
N ARG A 102 -10.07 13.31 -21.36
CA ARG A 102 -10.69 13.73 -22.62
C ARG A 102 -9.83 13.45 -23.84
N ARG A 103 -8.53 13.80 -23.76
CA ARG A 103 -7.62 13.69 -24.90
C ARG A 103 -7.24 12.25 -25.22
N ASP A 104 -6.85 11.48 -24.19
CA ASP A 104 -6.22 10.16 -24.40
C ASP A 104 -7.27 9.06 -24.59
N PHE A 105 -8.47 9.20 -24.02
CA PHE A 105 -9.57 8.24 -24.14
C PHE A 105 -10.77 8.74 -24.96
N ASN A 106 -10.72 9.97 -25.50
CA ASN A 106 -11.80 10.58 -26.25
C ASN A 106 -13.16 10.56 -25.51
N LEU A 107 -13.14 10.80 -24.20
CA LEU A 107 -14.33 10.73 -23.34
C LEU A 107 -14.95 12.12 -23.13
N THR A 108 -16.28 12.13 -22.92
CA THR A 108 -16.95 13.29 -22.34
C THR A 108 -16.82 13.20 -20.83
N VAL A 109 -16.07 14.12 -20.23
CA VAL A 109 -15.78 14.15 -18.79
C VAL A 109 -16.47 15.35 -18.16
N ALA A 110 -17.11 15.13 -17.02
CA ALA A 110 -17.61 16.18 -16.12
C ALA A 110 -16.93 16.05 -14.77
N THR A 111 -16.38 17.12 -14.27
CA THR A 111 -15.67 17.18 -12.98
C THR A 111 -16.48 17.97 -11.97
N ILE A 112 -16.60 17.44 -10.76
CA ILE A 112 -17.18 18.10 -9.62
C ILE A 112 -16.15 18.11 -8.50
N ARG A 113 -15.84 19.28 -7.97
CA ARG A 113 -14.95 19.43 -6.81
C ARG A 113 -15.78 19.69 -5.56
N LEU A 114 -15.62 18.82 -4.57
CA LEU A 114 -16.22 19.00 -3.25
C LEU A 114 -15.24 19.82 -2.41
N THR A 115 -15.67 21.01 -1.98
CA THR A 115 -14.84 21.96 -1.23
C THR A 115 -15.22 22.07 0.24
N ASP A 116 -16.45 21.66 0.58
CA ASP A 116 -16.94 21.80 1.94
C ASP A 116 -16.49 20.62 2.80
N VAL A 117 -15.80 20.92 3.89
CA VAL A 117 -15.43 19.92 4.90
C VAL A 117 -16.64 19.65 5.79
N VAL A 118 -17.33 18.52 5.57
CA VAL A 118 -18.54 18.15 6.32
C VAL A 118 -18.22 17.63 7.73
N ARG A 119 -16.98 17.26 8.01
CA ARG A 119 -16.57 16.82 9.34
C ARG A 119 -16.52 18.02 10.27
N GLN A 120 -17.58 18.14 11.04
CA GLN A 120 -17.79 19.19 12.02
C GLN A 120 -16.93 18.94 13.26
N GLU A 121 -15.70 19.37 13.26
CA GLU A 121 -15.04 19.67 14.52
C GLU A 121 -14.14 20.89 14.27
N LEU A 122 -14.70 22.08 14.50
CA LEU A 122 -13.97 23.35 14.54
C LEU A 122 -12.83 23.32 15.58
N ASP A 123 -12.80 22.30 16.43
CA ASP A 123 -11.83 22.08 17.50
C ASP A 123 -10.76 21.03 17.15
N SER A 124 -10.73 20.51 15.90
CA SER A 124 -9.73 19.52 15.48
C SER A 124 -8.51 20.18 14.86
N GLY A 125 -7.36 20.02 15.53
CA GLY A 125 -6.07 20.45 15.02
C GLY A 125 -5.61 19.63 13.82
N ILE A 126 -6.00 18.36 13.72
CA ILE A 126 -5.74 17.49 12.56
C ILE A 126 -6.39 18.09 11.32
N LEU A 127 -7.68 18.40 11.38
CA LEU A 127 -8.43 18.96 10.26
C LEU A 127 -7.96 20.36 9.91
N PHE A 128 -7.68 21.20 10.91
CA PHE A 128 -7.14 22.54 10.71
C PHE A 128 -5.84 22.50 9.91
N ASN A 129 -4.85 21.74 10.37
CA ASN A 129 -3.56 21.64 9.69
C ASN A 129 -3.65 20.96 8.31
N ALA A 130 -4.52 19.97 8.15
CA ALA A 130 -4.76 19.36 6.84
C ALA A 130 -5.39 20.37 5.85
N HIS A 131 -6.30 21.22 6.31
CA HIS A 131 -6.91 22.27 5.49
C HIS A 131 -5.87 23.31 5.04
N GLU A 132 -5.03 23.80 5.97
CA GLU A 132 -3.96 24.74 5.66
C GLU A 132 -2.96 24.16 4.64
N LEU A 133 -2.58 22.89 4.80
CA LEU A 133 -1.75 22.19 3.81
C LEU A 133 -2.42 22.13 2.43
N ARG A 134 -3.71 21.86 2.39
CA ARG A 134 -4.48 21.84 1.13
C ARG A 134 -4.49 23.20 0.46
N LEU A 135 -4.72 24.28 1.20
CA LEU A 135 -4.67 25.64 0.66
C LEU A 135 -3.30 25.97 0.06
N GLN A 136 -2.22 25.57 0.72
CA GLN A 136 -0.85 25.74 0.20
C GLN A 136 -0.61 24.92 -1.07
N ILE A 137 -1.10 23.68 -1.14
CA ILE A 137 -1.02 22.82 -2.33
C ILE A 137 -1.77 23.47 -3.50
N ASP A 138 -2.99 23.93 -3.28
CA ASP A 138 -3.82 24.56 -4.33
C ASP A 138 -3.19 25.89 -4.81
N ALA A 139 -2.61 26.68 -3.91
CA ALA A 139 -1.90 27.92 -4.23
C ALA A 139 -0.51 27.69 -4.83
N LYS A 140 0.00 26.47 -4.85
CA LYS A 140 1.38 26.12 -5.22
C LYS A 140 2.42 26.97 -4.50
N THR A 141 2.19 27.25 -3.21
CA THR A 141 3.05 28.09 -2.39
C THR A 141 4.30 27.30 -1.99
N GLU A 142 5.47 27.87 -2.25
CA GLU A 142 6.74 27.33 -1.77
C GLU A 142 7.01 27.80 -0.33
N GLY A 143 7.60 26.95 0.49
CA GLY A 143 7.99 27.27 1.85
C GLY A 143 7.59 26.23 2.88
N PHE A 144 8.12 26.36 4.08
CA PHE A 144 7.78 25.46 5.20
C PHE A 144 6.29 25.62 5.57
N PRO A 145 5.53 24.52 5.58
CA PRO A 145 4.19 24.57 6.11
C PRO A 145 4.26 24.87 7.60
N GLN A 146 3.43 25.80 8.05
CA GLN A 146 3.36 26.19 9.45
C GLN A 146 2.24 25.43 10.14
N MET A 147 2.61 24.51 11.04
CA MET A 147 1.66 23.72 11.81
C MET A 147 1.19 24.48 13.05
N SER A 148 -0.10 24.50 13.28
CA SER A 148 -0.69 25.05 14.50
C SER A 148 -1.01 23.90 15.46
N LEU A 149 -0.43 23.94 16.65
CA LEU A 149 -0.81 23.04 17.73
C LEU A 149 -1.89 23.64 18.63
N GLY A 150 -1.86 24.97 18.82
CA GLY A 150 -2.86 25.74 19.56
C GLY A 150 -3.33 25.10 20.85
N SER A 151 -4.63 25.17 21.10
CA SER A 151 -5.31 24.46 22.20
C SER A 151 -5.87 23.09 21.79
N PHE A 152 -5.48 22.59 20.63
CA PHE A 152 -5.99 21.32 20.12
C PHE A 152 -5.49 20.13 20.94
N SER A 153 -6.38 19.21 21.26
CA SER A 153 -6.06 18.02 22.06
C SER A 153 -5.73 16.80 21.20
N ASP A 154 -5.99 16.87 19.89
CA ASP A 154 -5.88 15.77 18.94
C ASP A 154 -4.56 15.76 18.15
N ILE A 155 -3.76 16.83 18.21
CA ILE A 155 -2.45 16.95 17.58
C ILE A 155 -1.38 17.37 18.60
N GLN A 156 -0.24 16.69 18.62
CA GLN A 156 0.85 16.95 19.57
C GLN A 156 2.23 16.71 18.94
N ARG A 157 3.23 17.46 19.40
CA ARG A 157 4.64 17.12 19.16
C ARG A 157 5.04 15.92 19.99
N LEU A 158 5.95 15.12 19.46
CA LEU A 158 6.52 13.98 20.14
C LEU A 158 8.04 13.97 19.93
N GLU A 159 8.78 13.89 21.01
CA GLU A 159 10.21 13.73 20.96
C GLU A 159 10.62 12.25 20.82
N GLY A 160 11.75 11.99 20.17
CA GLY A 160 12.18 10.62 19.94
C GLY A 160 12.43 9.82 21.22
N LEU A 161 12.77 10.50 22.34
CA LEU A 161 12.98 9.86 23.64
C LEU A 161 11.67 9.36 24.28
N GLU A 162 10.54 9.98 23.96
CA GLU A 162 9.22 9.66 24.51
C GLU A 162 8.49 8.61 23.63
N LEU A 163 9.03 8.29 22.45
CA LEU A 163 8.34 7.49 21.46
C LEU A 163 7.94 6.11 21.98
N GLN A 164 8.83 5.42 22.69
CA GLN A 164 8.55 4.07 23.18
C GLN A 164 7.36 4.07 24.16
N GLU A 165 7.42 4.92 25.19
CA GLU A 165 6.37 5.05 26.18
C GLU A 165 5.04 5.44 25.51
N LYS A 166 5.08 6.38 24.56
CA LYS A 166 3.91 6.81 23.82
C LYS A 166 3.28 5.67 23.01
N ILE A 167 4.07 4.82 22.34
CA ILE A 167 3.53 3.68 21.59
C ILE A 167 2.93 2.66 22.56
N GLU A 168 3.58 2.38 23.70
CA GLU A 168 3.05 1.46 24.70
C GLU A 168 1.70 1.95 25.25
N ASP A 169 1.58 3.24 25.57
CA ASP A 169 0.33 3.87 25.99
C ASP A 169 -0.77 3.75 24.92
N LEU A 170 -0.43 4.07 23.65
CA LEU A 170 -1.39 4.02 22.55
C LEU A 170 -1.82 2.58 22.24
N HIS A 171 -0.89 1.61 22.30
CA HIS A 171 -1.24 0.20 22.16
C HIS A 171 -2.16 -0.27 23.30
N GLY A 172 -1.95 0.23 24.54
CA GLY A 172 -2.82 -0.04 25.66
C GLY A 172 -4.23 0.57 25.51
N GLN A 173 -4.30 1.76 24.89
CA GLN A 173 -5.56 2.48 24.71
C GLN A 173 -6.38 1.98 23.51
N TYR A 174 -5.74 1.77 22.35
CA TYR A 174 -6.42 1.51 21.08
C TYR A 174 -6.24 0.07 20.58
N GLY A 175 -5.19 -0.62 21.05
CA GLY A 175 -4.73 -1.89 20.47
C GLY A 175 -3.61 -1.70 19.44
N GLU A 176 -2.79 -2.74 19.27
CA GLU A 176 -1.61 -2.71 18.37
C GLU A 176 -1.98 -2.45 16.91
N ASP A 177 -3.19 -2.82 16.49
CA ASP A 177 -3.69 -2.69 15.12
C ASP A 177 -4.26 -1.30 14.80
N GLN A 178 -4.48 -0.48 15.80
CA GLN A 178 -5.09 0.84 15.67
C GLN A 178 -4.07 1.98 15.75
N VAL A 179 -2.78 1.66 15.79
CA VAL A 179 -1.67 2.61 15.85
C VAL A 179 -0.72 2.36 14.71
N VAL A 180 -0.31 3.43 14.00
CA VAL A 180 0.64 3.32 12.90
C VAL A 180 1.66 4.46 12.93
N ILE A 181 2.91 4.15 12.55
CA ILE A 181 3.94 5.16 12.28
C ILE A 181 4.03 5.36 10.77
N ILE A 182 3.88 6.60 10.30
CA ILE A 182 4.02 6.95 8.89
C ILE A 182 5.40 7.59 8.66
N THR A 183 6.12 7.04 7.67
CA THR A 183 7.48 7.45 7.35
C THR A 183 7.65 7.81 5.86
N ARG A 184 8.78 8.47 5.52
CA ARG A 184 9.11 8.85 4.15
C ARG A 184 9.85 7.75 3.38
N SER A 185 10.45 6.76 4.05
CA SER A 185 11.24 5.73 3.39
C SER A 185 11.02 4.33 3.97
N ASN A 186 11.18 3.31 3.13
CA ASN A 186 11.13 1.92 3.57
C ASN A 186 12.20 1.61 4.63
N LYS A 187 13.41 2.18 4.49
CA LYS A 187 14.48 2.03 5.48
C LYS A 187 14.03 2.50 6.86
N ARG A 188 13.40 3.68 6.93
CA ARG A 188 12.92 4.24 8.19
C ARG A 188 11.76 3.42 8.77
N ALA A 189 10.82 2.98 7.92
CA ALA A 189 9.75 2.08 8.34
C ALA A 189 10.30 0.76 8.90
N ASN A 190 11.29 0.15 8.23
CA ASN A 190 11.94 -1.07 8.74
C ASN A 190 12.58 -0.85 10.11
N GLN A 191 13.28 0.28 10.32
CA GLN A 191 13.90 0.60 11.61
C GLN A 191 12.85 0.68 12.72
N PHE A 192 11.74 1.39 12.52
CA PHE A 192 10.66 1.45 13.50
C PHE A 192 10.02 0.08 13.74
N ASN A 193 9.72 -0.67 12.69
CA ASN A 193 9.16 -2.01 12.81
C ASN A 193 10.05 -2.93 13.65
N GLN A 194 11.37 -2.90 13.44
CA GLN A 194 12.32 -3.68 14.24
C GLN A 194 12.36 -3.22 15.70
N GLN A 195 12.35 -1.91 15.94
CA GLN A 195 12.34 -1.37 17.31
C GLN A 195 11.03 -1.72 18.05
N ILE A 196 9.88 -1.60 17.39
CA ILE A 196 8.59 -1.99 17.98
C ILE A 196 8.61 -3.47 18.34
N ARG A 197 9.02 -4.34 17.41
CA ARG A 197 9.09 -5.78 17.67
C ARG A 197 9.99 -6.13 18.84
N SER A 198 11.23 -5.60 18.85
CA SER A 198 12.23 -6.00 19.85
C SER A 198 12.06 -5.34 21.21
N ARG A 199 11.60 -4.07 21.27
CA ARG A 199 11.57 -3.28 22.50
C ARG A 199 10.21 -3.17 23.17
N ILE A 200 9.14 -3.24 22.36
CA ILE A 200 7.77 -3.08 22.84
C ILE A 200 7.05 -4.44 22.90
N LEU A 201 7.17 -5.23 21.81
CA LEU A 201 6.49 -6.52 21.71
C LEU A 201 7.36 -7.71 22.16
N TRP A 202 8.63 -7.46 22.49
CA TRP A 202 9.59 -8.47 22.97
C TRP A 202 9.74 -9.68 22.07
N ARG A 203 9.66 -9.44 20.73
CA ARG A 203 9.79 -10.48 19.69
C ARG A 203 11.21 -10.50 19.17
N GLU A 204 11.89 -11.63 19.32
CA GLU A 204 13.30 -11.79 18.96
C GLU A 204 13.52 -12.59 17.68
N ASP A 205 12.64 -13.54 17.39
CA ASP A 205 12.71 -14.36 16.18
C ASP A 205 12.46 -13.53 14.90
N SER A 206 12.93 -14.03 13.75
CA SER A 206 12.73 -13.38 12.45
C SER A 206 11.25 -13.22 12.07
N LEU A 207 10.39 -14.11 12.58
CA LEU A 207 8.93 -14.10 12.40
C LEU A 207 8.29 -14.84 13.58
N GLU A 208 7.25 -14.26 14.16
CA GLU A 208 6.54 -14.84 15.31
C GLU A 208 5.02 -14.76 15.14
N ALA A 209 4.30 -15.59 15.91
CA ALA A 209 2.84 -15.48 16.00
C ALA A 209 2.45 -14.10 16.54
N GLY A 210 1.41 -13.51 15.98
CA GLY A 210 0.98 -12.14 16.27
C GLY A 210 1.70 -11.07 15.42
N ASP A 211 2.73 -11.40 14.64
CA ASP A 211 3.34 -10.44 13.73
C ASP A 211 2.32 -9.94 12.71
N ARG A 212 2.29 -8.61 12.56
CA ARG A 212 1.50 -7.92 11.54
C ARG A 212 2.34 -7.71 10.30
N LEU A 213 1.81 -8.18 9.18
CA LEU A 213 2.49 -8.14 7.90
C LEU A 213 1.62 -7.42 6.88
N MET A 214 2.26 -6.68 5.98
CA MET A 214 1.64 -6.14 4.78
C MET A 214 2.26 -6.78 3.56
N VAL A 215 1.44 -7.23 2.64
CA VAL A 215 1.88 -7.78 1.34
C VAL A 215 2.42 -6.64 0.48
N VAL A 216 3.57 -6.86 -0.14
CA VAL A 216 4.22 -5.83 -0.96
C VAL A 216 4.25 -6.16 -2.45
N LYS A 217 3.70 -7.31 -2.83
CA LYS A 217 3.56 -7.75 -4.22
C LYS A 217 2.30 -8.60 -4.37
N ASN A 218 1.52 -8.36 -5.43
CA ASN A 218 0.35 -9.17 -5.75
C ASN A 218 0.71 -10.66 -5.85
N ASN A 219 -0.11 -11.53 -5.26
CA ASN A 219 0.07 -12.98 -5.32
C ASN A 219 -1.26 -13.66 -5.68
N TYR A 220 -1.21 -14.52 -6.70
CA TYR A 220 -2.37 -15.22 -7.25
C TYR A 220 -2.34 -16.74 -6.99
N TYR A 221 -1.37 -17.20 -6.19
CA TYR A 221 -1.11 -18.61 -5.99
C TYR A 221 -1.81 -19.18 -4.76
N TRP A 222 -1.65 -18.53 -3.61
CA TRP A 222 -2.00 -19.12 -2.31
C TRP A 222 -3.51 -19.24 -2.07
N LEU A 223 -4.34 -18.34 -2.55
CA LEU A 223 -5.80 -18.44 -2.43
C LEU A 223 -6.45 -19.27 -3.56
N ALA A 224 -5.76 -19.46 -4.69
CA ALA A 224 -6.29 -20.22 -5.80
C ALA A 224 -6.46 -21.73 -5.50
N SER A 225 -5.75 -22.24 -4.50
CA SER A 225 -5.79 -23.65 -4.07
C SER A 225 -6.86 -23.97 -3.04
N GLN A 226 -7.60 -22.97 -2.55
CA GLN A 226 -8.61 -23.17 -1.50
C GLN A 226 -10.02 -23.29 -2.12
N GLU A 227 -10.66 -24.44 -1.91
CA GLU A 227 -12.01 -24.70 -2.41
C GLU A 227 -13.03 -23.77 -1.72
N GLY A 228 -13.91 -23.18 -2.50
CA GLY A 228 -15.02 -22.35 -2.01
C GLY A 228 -14.77 -20.85 -1.96
N HIS A 229 -13.60 -20.36 -2.35
CA HIS A 229 -13.31 -18.93 -2.36
C HIS A 229 -13.44 -18.32 -3.75
N HIS A 230 -14.24 -17.24 -3.86
CA HIS A 230 -14.37 -16.45 -5.08
C HIS A 230 -13.15 -15.53 -5.35
N THR A 231 -12.17 -15.50 -4.43
CA THR A 231 -10.98 -14.66 -4.50
C THR A 231 -9.73 -15.50 -4.65
N THR A 232 -8.97 -15.24 -5.69
CA THR A 232 -7.67 -15.90 -5.92
C THR A 232 -6.49 -14.96 -5.72
N LEU A 233 -6.72 -13.69 -5.39
CA LEU A 233 -5.71 -12.63 -5.29
C LEU A 233 -5.49 -12.24 -3.83
N ILE A 234 -4.24 -12.28 -3.40
CA ILE A 234 -3.73 -11.52 -2.26
C ILE A 234 -3.08 -10.27 -2.85
N ALA A 235 -3.65 -9.11 -2.59
CA ALA A 235 -3.22 -7.87 -3.23
C ALA A 235 -2.03 -7.22 -2.50
N ASN A 236 -1.26 -6.45 -3.24
CA ASN A 236 -0.29 -5.53 -2.66
C ASN A 236 -1.04 -4.49 -1.79
N GLY A 237 -0.67 -4.39 -0.51
CA GLY A 237 -1.36 -3.57 0.48
C GLY A 237 -2.23 -4.37 1.45
N ASP A 238 -2.64 -5.61 1.10
CA ASP A 238 -3.38 -6.45 2.03
C ASP A 238 -2.57 -6.67 3.32
N THR A 239 -3.27 -6.59 4.46
CA THR A 239 -2.67 -6.79 5.78
C THR A 239 -3.09 -8.14 6.37
N MET A 240 -2.15 -8.78 7.07
CA MET A 240 -2.36 -10.09 7.69
C MET A 240 -1.69 -10.20 9.04
N ILE A 241 -2.21 -11.11 9.87
CA ILE A 241 -1.61 -11.50 11.15
C ILE A 241 -1.11 -12.93 11.03
N VAL A 242 0.12 -13.17 11.47
CA VAL A 242 0.67 -14.51 11.63
C VAL A 242 -0.01 -15.19 12.79
N GLN A 243 -0.75 -16.27 12.54
CA GLN A 243 -1.41 -17.05 13.59
C GLN A 243 -0.42 -18.05 14.19
N LYS A 244 0.39 -18.68 13.34
CA LYS A 244 1.38 -19.69 13.75
C LYS A 244 2.50 -19.77 12.74
N VAL A 245 3.75 -19.87 13.22
CA VAL A 245 4.90 -20.24 12.39
C VAL A 245 5.06 -21.75 12.44
N LEU A 246 4.91 -22.41 11.30
CA LEU A 246 4.96 -23.87 11.19
C LEU A 246 6.39 -24.35 11.05
N LYS A 247 7.18 -23.69 10.19
CA LYS A 247 8.55 -24.09 9.87
C LYS A 247 9.35 -22.89 9.36
N ARG A 248 10.63 -22.83 9.72
CA ARG A 248 11.64 -21.96 9.08
C ARG A 248 12.67 -22.81 8.40
N PHE A 249 13.09 -22.42 7.20
CA PHE A 249 14.09 -23.17 6.42
C PHE A 249 14.83 -22.26 5.44
N GLU A 250 16.00 -22.72 5.03
CA GLU A 250 16.73 -22.11 3.92
C GLU A 250 16.64 -23.00 2.69
N ARG A 251 16.37 -22.41 1.54
CA ARG A 251 16.34 -23.08 0.25
C ARG A 251 16.70 -22.10 -0.84
N TYR A 252 17.35 -22.58 -1.88
CA TYR A 252 17.77 -21.74 -3.01
C TYR A 252 18.59 -20.50 -2.61
N GLY A 253 19.34 -20.57 -1.52
CA GLY A 253 20.16 -19.47 -0.99
C GLY A 253 19.35 -18.36 -0.31
N ALA A 254 18.07 -18.59 0.01
CA ALA A 254 17.21 -17.62 0.67
C ALA A 254 16.48 -18.23 1.87
N PRO A 255 16.15 -17.42 2.92
CA PRO A 255 15.38 -17.85 4.07
C PRO A 255 13.88 -17.76 3.80
N PHE A 256 13.14 -18.80 4.20
CA PHE A 256 11.68 -18.92 4.08
C PHE A 256 11.05 -19.32 5.40
N ALA A 257 9.74 -19.05 5.53
CA ALA A 257 8.92 -19.60 6.58
C ALA A 257 7.58 -20.09 6.02
N GLU A 258 7.15 -21.28 6.45
CA GLU A 258 5.78 -21.72 6.32
C GLU A 258 5.01 -21.23 7.55
N ALA A 259 3.91 -20.54 7.33
CA ALA A 259 3.11 -19.94 8.38
C ALA A 259 1.61 -20.02 8.06
N GLU A 260 0.81 -20.15 9.11
CA GLU A 260 -0.64 -19.92 9.06
C GLU A 260 -0.90 -18.44 9.29
N VAL A 261 -1.60 -17.80 8.35
CA VAL A 261 -1.91 -16.36 8.39
C VAL A 261 -3.39 -16.12 8.23
N ARG A 262 -3.88 -14.97 8.75
CA ARG A 262 -5.25 -14.50 8.57
C ARG A 262 -5.24 -13.07 8.02
N LEU A 263 -5.97 -12.84 6.94
CA LEU A 263 -6.17 -11.49 6.39
C LEU A 263 -7.03 -10.66 7.35
N ILE A 264 -6.58 -9.43 7.64
CA ILE A 264 -7.28 -8.52 8.57
C ILE A 264 -8.53 -7.97 7.90
N ASP A 265 -8.41 -7.54 6.64
CA ASP A 265 -9.49 -6.91 5.89
C ASP A 265 -10.51 -7.91 5.30
N SER A 266 -10.32 -9.19 5.56
CA SER A 266 -11.22 -10.25 5.12
C SER A 266 -11.49 -11.23 6.27
N PRO A 267 -12.17 -10.81 7.34
CA PRO A 267 -12.37 -11.59 8.55
C PRO A 267 -13.20 -12.87 8.32
N ASP A 268 -14.01 -12.89 7.26
CA ASP A 268 -14.80 -14.07 6.85
C ASP A 268 -13.95 -15.18 6.23
N LEU A 269 -12.72 -14.88 5.82
CA LEU A 269 -11.78 -15.88 5.32
C LEU A 269 -11.12 -16.58 6.51
N PRO A 270 -11.13 -17.93 6.54
CA PRO A 270 -10.38 -18.66 7.56
C PRO A 270 -8.89 -18.41 7.41
N ALA A 271 -8.12 -18.69 8.47
CA ALA A 271 -6.68 -18.71 8.40
C ALA A 271 -6.22 -19.79 7.39
N PHE A 272 -5.14 -19.52 6.67
CA PHE A 272 -4.61 -20.39 5.64
C PHE A 272 -3.08 -20.42 5.66
N GLU A 273 -2.52 -21.49 5.14
CA GLU A 273 -1.07 -21.69 5.09
C GLU A 273 -0.44 -21.01 3.88
N VAL A 274 0.70 -20.37 4.11
CA VAL A 274 1.50 -19.70 3.08
C VAL A 274 3.00 -19.94 3.29
N CYS A 275 3.77 -19.83 2.22
CA CYS A 275 5.21 -19.64 2.32
C CYS A 275 5.53 -18.14 2.25
N LEU A 276 6.35 -17.65 3.17
CA LEU A 276 6.82 -16.27 3.27
C LEU A 276 8.30 -16.22 2.91
N HIS A 277 8.71 -15.23 2.11
CA HIS A 277 10.11 -14.96 1.81
C HIS A 277 10.68 -13.99 2.84
N LEU A 278 11.47 -14.51 3.79
CA LEU A 278 11.89 -13.73 4.97
C LEU A 278 12.86 -12.57 4.64
N SER A 279 13.63 -12.65 3.55
CA SER A 279 14.47 -11.50 3.13
C SER A 279 13.65 -10.25 2.84
N ALA A 280 12.40 -10.41 2.41
CA ALA A 280 11.53 -9.26 2.13
C ALA A 280 11.26 -8.41 3.38
N LEU A 281 11.23 -9.01 4.58
CA LEU A 281 10.99 -8.33 5.86
C LEU A 281 12.07 -7.28 6.19
N HIS A 282 13.30 -7.50 5.71
CA HIS A 282 14.47 -6.72 6.11
C HIS A 282 15.04 -5.83 5.00
N THR A 283 14.63 -6.02 3.74
CA THR A 283 15.12 -5.20 2.63
C THR A 283 14.64 -3.75 2.74
N ASP A 284 15.52 -2.78 2.44
CA ASP A 284 15.16 -1.36 2.39
C ASP A 284 14.40 -1.00 1.08
N SER A 285 14.37 -1.91 0.12
CA SER A 285 13.57 -1.77 -1.11
C SER A 285 12.08 -2.02 -0.85
N PRO A 286 11.18 -1.52 -1.70
CA PRO A 286 9.74 -1.79 -1.58
C PRO A 286 9.38 -3.27 -1.59
N SER A 287 10.11 -4.08 -2.37
CA SER A 287 10.01 -5.54 -2.49
C SER A 287 11.40 -6.13 -2.67
N ILE A 288 11.52 -7.45 -2.79
CA ILE A 288 12.80 -8.11 -3.11
C ILE A 288 13.31 -7.57 -4.45
N PRO A 289 14.60 -7.19 -4.53
CA PRO A 289 15.20 -6.67 -5.75
C PRO A 289 15.08 -7.64 -6.93
N PRO A 290 14.89 -7.12 -8.17
CA PRO A 290 14.74 -7.98 -9.36
C PRO A 290 15.89 -8.97 -9.55
N ALA A 291 17.14 -8.57 -9.26
CA ALA A 291 18.31 -9.44 -9.37
C ALA A 291 18.24 -10.64 -8.41
N GLU A 292 17.73 -10.45 -7.19
CA GLU A 292 17.55 -11.54 -6.22
C GLU A 292 16.42 -12.49 -6.67
N MET A 293 15.34 -11.93 -7.24
CA MET A 293 14.24 -12.74 -7.79
C MET A 293 14.69 -13.54 -9.04
N GLU A 294 15.58 -12.99 -9.86
CA GLU A 294 16.17 -13.70 -10.99
C GLU A 294 17.08 -14.84 -10.53
N ALA A 295 17.92 -14.59 -9.53
CA ALA A 295 18.75 -15.62 -8.92
C ALA A 295 17.90 -16.76 -8.30
N LEU A 296 16.79 -16.40 -7.63
CA LEU A 296 15.83 -17.38 -7.12
C LEU A 296 15.22 -18.20 -8.27
N TYR A 297 14.80 -17.54 -9.37
CA TYR A 297 14.26 -18.22 -10.54
C TYR A 297 15.26 -19.24 -11.11
N GLU A 298 16.52 -18.84 -11.28
CA GLU A 298 17.58 -19.72 -11.79
C GLU A 298 17.86 -20.89 -10.85
N ALA A 299 17.89 -20.65 -9.54
CA ALA A 299 18.12 -21.70 -8.54
C ALA A 299 16.97 -22.72 -8.50
N VAL A 300 15.71 -22.25 -8.54
CA VAL A 300 14.53 -23.13 -8.63
C VAL A 300 14.51 -23.90 -9.96
N ALA A 301 14.94 -23.28 -11.07
CA ALA A 301 14.99 -23.93 -12.37
C ALA A 301 15.86 -25.19 -12.38
N GLN A 302 16.92 -25.24 -11.55
CA GLN A 302 17.79 -26.41 -11.45
C GLN A 302 17.04 -27.67 -11.02
N ASP A 303 16.08 -27.57 -10.11
CA ASP A 303 15.28 -28.71 -9.65
C ASP A 303 14.38 -29.27 -10.76
N TYR A 304 14.05 -28.45 -11.78
CA TYR A 304 13.12 -28.80 -12.87
C TYR A 304 13.78 -29.03 -14.23
N ILE A 305 15.12 -29.04 -14.33
CA ILE A 305 15.86 -29.29 -15.59
C ILE A 305 15.45 -30.63 -16.25
N HIS A 306 15.12 -31.62 -15.44
CA HIS A 306 14.70 -32.94 -15.90
C HIS A 306 13.44 -32.93 -16.78
N LEU A 307 12.65 -31.85 -16.77
CA LEU A 307 11.47 -31.70 -17.63
C LEU A 307 11.79 -31.42 -19.11
N GLY A 308 13.06 -31.13 -19.43
CA GLY A 308 13.61 -31.10 -20.78
C GLY A 308 13.17 -29.97 -21.69
N SER A 309 12.10 -29.23 -21.39
CA SER A 309 11.66 -28.12 -22.22
C SER A 309 11.52 -26.83 -21.40
N LYS A 310 11.96 -25.70 -21.99
CA LYS A 310 11.85 -24.36 -21.32
C LYS A 310 10.44 -24.02 -20.86
N PRO A 311 9.36 -24.23 -21.65
CA PRO A 311 8.00 -23.97 -21.19
C PRO A 311 7.57 -24.86 -20.02
N ALA A 312 7.96 -26.13 -19.99
CA ALA A 312 7.63 -27.05 -18.90
C ALA A 312 8.36 -26.64 -17.60
N ILE A 313 9.65 -26.28 -17.72
CA ILE A 313 10.44 -25.76 -16.59
C ILE A 313 9.81 -24.49 -16.04
N HIS A 314 9.52 -23.51 -16.90
CA HIS A 314 8.87 -22.26 -16.47
C HIS A 314 7.54 -22.52 -15.76
N LYS A 315 6.70 -23.41 -16.31
CA LYS A 315 5.44 -23.80 -15.68
C LYS A 315 5.61 -24.45 -14.31
N ALA A 316 6.68 -25.24 -14.12
CA ALA A 316 6.98 -25.84 -12.83
C ALA A 316 7.44 -24.79 -11.82
N ILE A 317 8.33 -23.88 -12.24
CA ILE A 317 8.81 -22.78 -11.39
C ILE A 317 7.64 -21.90 -10.91
N THR A 318 6.71 -21.52 -11.80
CA THR A 318 5.54 -20.71 -11.43
C THR A 318 4.55 -21.41 -10.50
N ARG A 319 4.78 -22.68 -10.18
CA ARG A 319 4.02 -23.47 -9.21
C ARG A 319 4.83 -23.87 -7.98
N ASP A 320 6.11 -23.52 -7.96
CA ASP A 320 6.98 -23.81 -6.81
C ASP A 320 6.61 -22.90 -5.63
N PRO A 321 6.35 -23.45 -4.43
CA PRO A 321 5.95 -22.68 -3.26
C PRO A 321 6.98 -21.63 -2.82
N CYS A 322 8.28 -21.89 -2.98
CA CYS A 322 9.33 -20.94 -2.64
C CYS A 322 9.40 -19.78 -3.64
N TYR A 323 9.22 -20.07 -4.95
CA TYR A 323 9.14 -19.02 -5.96
C TYR A 323 7.86 -18.16 -5.81
N GLN A 324 6.76 -18.77 -5.36
CA GLN A 324 5.49 -18.10 -5.07
C GLN A 324 5.37 -17.58 -3.64
N ALA A 325 6.48 -17.63 -2.87
CA ALA A 325 6.46 -17.14 -1.50
C ALA A 325 6.03 -15.67 -1.44
N LEU A 326 5.16 -15.37 -0.48
CA LEU A 326 4.67 -14.00 -0.28
C LEU A 326 5.84 -13.10 0.13
N GLN A 327 5.93 -11.95 -0.53
CA GLN A 327 6.81 -10.87 -0.13
C GLN A 327 6.02 -9.94 0.78
N VAL A 328 6.48 -9.83 2.02
CA VAL A 328 5.78 -9.09 3.07
C VAL A 328 6.73 -8.19 3.85
N LYS A 329 6.18 -7.14 4.46
CA LYS A 329 6.85 -6.25 5.40
C LYS A 329 6.10 -6.24 6.71
N PHE A 330 6.77 -5.94 7.82
CA PHE A 330 6.08 -5.64 9.06
C PHE A 330 5.24 -4.36 8.91
N ALA A 331 4.12 -4.27 9.62
CA ALA A 331 3.07 -3.29 9.34
C ALA A 331 2.70 -2.38 10.53
N TRP A 332 3.57 -2.18 11.50
CA TRP A 332 3.41 -1.14 12.54
C TRP A 332 3.92 0.22 12.08
N ALA A 333 4.90 0.22 11.17
CA ALA A 333 5.38 1.42 10.51
C ALA A 333 5.36 1.25 9.00
N LEU A 334 4.80 2.22 8.29
CA LEU A 334 4.55 2.18 6.86
C LEU A 334 5.10 3.43 6.18
N THR A 335 5.39 3.33 4.89
CA THR A 335 5.57 4.55 4.08
C THR A 335 4.23 5.20 3.81
N CYS A 336 4.21 6.53 3.62
CA CYS A 336 2.98 7.27 3.38
C CYS A 336 2.19 6.74 2.17
N HIS A 337 2.86 6.36 1.07
CA HIS A 337 2.20 5.72 -0.08
C HIS A 337 1.50 4.40 0.29
N LYS A 338 2.07 3.63 1.23
CA LYS A 338 1.46 2.38 1.70
C LYS A 338 0.33 2.61 2.71
N ALA A 339 0.29 3.77 3.33
CA ALA A 339 -0.77 4.17 4.25
C ALA A 339 -1.98 4.80 3.54
N GLN A 340 -1.88 5.11 2.23
CA GLN A 340 -3.03 5.60 1.45
C GLN A 340 -4.18 4.60 1.47
N GLY A 341 -5.41 5.11 1.58
CA GLY A 341 -6.61 4.29 1.75
C GLY A 341 -6.83 3.74 3.16
N GLY A 342 -5.79 3.67 4.01
CA GLY A 342 -5.91 3.28 5.41
C GLY A 342 -6.25 4.47 6.33
N GLN A 343 -6.84 4.17 7.49
CA GLN A 343 -7.11 5.13 8.56
C GLN A 343 -6.93 4.45 9.92
N TRP A 344 -6.39 5.19 10.89
CA TRP A 344 -6.11 4.69 12.23
C TRP A 344 -6.55 5.70 13.29
N PRO A 345 -7.05 5.25 14.45
CA PRO A 345 -7.31 6.13 15.60
C PRO A 345 -6.11 6.95 16.00
N ALA A 346 -4.91 6.37 16.04
CA ALA A 346 -3.69 7.09 16.37
C ALA A 346 -2.61 6.93 15.29
N VAL A 347 -2.07 8.06 14.83
CA VAL A 347 -1.01 8.12 13.82
C VAL A 347 0.17 8.90 14.38
N ILE A 348 1.37 8.35 14.20
CA ILE A 348 2.63 9.03 14.49
C ILE A 348 3.31 9.30 13.14
N VAL A 349 3.56 10.56 12.83
CA VAL A 349 4.22 10.98 11.59
C VAL A 349 5.66 11.32 11.89
N ASP A 350 6.60 10.56 11.33
CA ASP A 350 8.03 10.81 11.46
C ASP A 350 8.49 11.82 10.39
N GLN A 351 8.96 13.00 10.81
CA GLN A 351 9.50 13.99 9.88
C GLN A 351 10.61 13.39 9.00
N GLY A 352 11.45 12.57 9.60
CA GLY A 352 12.64 12.06 8.94
C GLY A 352 13.66 13.15 8.62
N TYR A 353 14.59 12.84 7.72
CA TYR A 353 15.58 13.81 7.26
C TYR A 353 15.02 14.67 6.14
N LEU A 354 15.00 15.99 6.35
CA LEU A 354 14.58 17.00 5.40
C LEU A 354 15.70 18.04 5.21
N LYS A 355 15.92 18.42 3.95
CA LYS A 355 16.69 19.60 3.56
C LYS A 355 15.75 20.68 3.06
N ASP A 356 16.17 21.92 3.12
CA ASP A 356 15.38 23.06 2.70
C ASP A 356 14.97 22.99 1.21
N ASP A 357 15.82 22.40 0.36
CA ASP A 357 15.56 22.21 -1.07
C ASP A 357 14.51 21.10 -1.36
N MET A 358 14.12 20.32 -0.36
CA MET A 358 13.08 19.29 -0.47
C MET A 358 11.67 19.81 -0.17
N ILE A 359 11.54 21.10 0.20
CA ILE A 359 10.25 21.68 0.56
C ILE A 359 9.54 22.16 -0.71
N GLN A 360 8.88 21.22 -1.34
CA GLN A 360 8.13 21.41 -2.57
C GLN A 360 6.69 20.91 -2.38
N VAL A 361 5.83 21.14 -3.34
CA VAL A 361 4.42 20.69 -3.32
C VAL A 361 4.29 19.20 -3.01
N GLU A 362 5.23 18.37 -3.44
CA GLU A 362 5.26 16.94 -3.12
C GLU A 362 5.34 16.67 -1.62
N LEU A 363 6.15 17.46 -0.88
CA LEU A 363 6.24 17.35 0.57
C LEU A 363 4.94 17.79 1.25
N LEU A 364 4.29 18.86 0.76
CA LEU A 364 2.99 19.28 1.28
C LEU A 364 1.93 18.19 1.09
N ARG A 365 1.89 17.56 -0.10
CA ARG A 365 1.03 16.41 -0.39
C ARG A 365 1.35 15.22 0.54
N TRP A 366 2.63 15.01 0.83
CA TRP A 366 3.05 13.95 1.75
C TRP A 366 2.52 14.21 3.17
N PHE A 367 2.67 15.42 3.70
CA PHE A 367 2.12 15.78 5.02
C PHE A 367 0.59 15.68 5.02
N TYR A 368 -0.07 16.26 4.01
CA TYR A 368 -1.51 16.19 3.88
C TYR A 368 -2.00 14.73 3.89
N THR A 369 -1.39 13.87 3.07
CA THR A 369 -1.74 12.45 3.02
C THR A 369 -1.52 11.78 4.37
N ALA A 370 -0.37 12.02 5.02
CA ALA A 370 -0.05 11.40 6.30
C ALA A 370 -1.01 11.86 7.43
N PHE A 371 -1.31 13.14 7.51
CA PHE A 371 -2.18 13.71 8.55
C PHE A 371 -3.63 13.21 8.42
N THR A 372 -4.13 13.15 7.20
CA THR A 372 -5.50 12.67 6.91
C THR A 372 -5.70 11.17 7.16
N ARG A 373 -4.65 10.43 7.52
CA ARG A 373 -4.78 9.02 7.98
C ARG A 373 -5.23 8.93 9.42
N SER A 374 -5.07 10.00 10.21
CA SER A 374 -5.45 10.02 11.61
C SER A 374 -6.95 10.29 11.78
N GLN A 375 -7.59 9.51 12.67
CA GLN A 375 -9.00 9.67 13.02
C GLN A 375 -9.17 10.46 14.31
N GLU A 376 -8.33 10.23 15.34
CA GLU A 376 -8.48 10.79 16.67
C GLU A 376 -7.23 11.49 17.19
N LYS A 377 -6.04 10.91 16.98
CA LYS A 377 -4.77 11.42 17.52
C LYS A 377 -3.66 11.44 16.49
N LEU A 378 -3.01 12.58 16.35
CA LEU A 378 -1.87 12.80 15.47
C LEU A 378 -0.66 13.25 16.29
N TYR A 379 0.45 12.54 16.15
CA TYR A 379 1.72 12.86 16.79
C TYR A 379 2.77 13.21 15.74
N LEU A 380 3.40 14.37 15.89
CA LEU A 380 4.43 14.88 15.01
C LEU A 380 5.82 14.55 15.62
N LEU A 381 6.40 13.44 15.18
CA LEU A 381 7.64 12.90 15.73
C LEU A 381 8.86 13.61 15.15
N ASN A 382 9.70 14.18 16.04
CA ASN A 382 10.95 14.85 15.70
C ASN A 382 10.81 16.01 14.70
N PHE A 383 9.67 16.69 14.68
CA PHE A 383 9.49 17.88 13.84
C PHE A 383 10.33 19.05 14.39
N SER A 384 11.09 19.70 13.50
CA SER A 384 11.86 20.89 13.84
C SER A 384 10.95 22.09 14.12
N ASP A 385 11.46 23.08 14.90
CA ASP A 385 10.70 24.26 15.27
C ASP A 385 10.26 25.08 14.06
N SER A 386 10.98 25.00 12.95
CA SER A 386 10.64 25.66 11.68
C SER A 386 9.27 25.27 11.11
N PHE A 387 8.69 24.16 11.56
CA PHE A 387 7.36 23.71 11.15
C PHE A 387 6.22 24.25 12.03
N PHE A 388 6.51 25.00 13.06
CA PHE A 388 5.49 25.50 13.97
C PHE A 388 5.41 27.01 13.92
N LEU A 389 4.18 27.52 13.97
CA LEU A 389 3.96 28.94 14.26
C LEU A 389 4.59 29.24 15.62
N ASP A 390 5.40 30.30 15.71
CA ASP A 390 6.00 30.71 16.95
C ASP A 390 4.94 30.73 18.05
N ILE A 391 5.12 29.86 19.02
CA ILE A 391 4.36 29.91 20.26
C ILE A 391 4.96 31.12 20.99
N THR A 392 4.47 32.31 20.66
CA THR A 392 4.68 33.45 21.54
C THR A 392 4.01 33.09 22.85
N GLU A 393 4.84 32.87 23.87
CA GLU A 393 4.47 32.63 25.28
C GLU A 393 3.40 33.59 25.79
#